data_1c4c5a291fb846a071388e6514ede593
#
_entry.id   1c4c5a291fb846a071388e6514ede593
#
_cell.length_a   1.000
_cell.length_b   1.000
_cell.length_c   1.000
_cell.angle_alpha   90.00
_cell.angle_beta   90.00
_cell.angle_gamma   90.00
#
_symmetry.space_group_name_H-M   'P 1'
#
loop_
_entity.id
_entity.type
_entity.pdbx_description
1 polymer ?
#
loop_
_entity_poly.entity_id
_entity_poly.type
_entity_poly.pdbx_seq_one_letter_code
_entity_poly.pdbx_strand_id
1 'polypeptide(L)'
;KESSAASDVYKRQGIAAGLATCGKVPFISSFAMFAAGRNFEQVRNSIGYPHLNVKIGATHAGISVGEDGATHQCLEDIALMRTIPGMVVINPADDVEARAAVHAAYDHVGPVYLRFGRLPVPVFNDEATYKFEIGKGIVLKEGKDVTIFATGLCVNETVEAEKMLAKDGIDAEIINIHTIKPIDRELVVKSALKTGKVVTVEEHSVIGGLGSAVCDVLCEEAPTKVLKIGVNAVSY
;
A
#
# COMPACT_ATOMS: atom_id res chain seq x y z
N LYS A 1 -30.11 3.84 -13.50
CA LYS A 1 -29.72 5.13 -12.88
C LYS A 1 -29.95 5.11 -11.37
N GLU A 2 -31.12 4.70 -10.97
CA GLU A 2 -31.48 4.60 -9.56
C GLU A 2 -30.63 3.54 -8.83
N SER A 3 -30.19 2.51 -9.52
CA SER A 3 -29.37 1.48 -8.94
C SER A 3 -27.98 1.99 -8.54
N SER A 4 -27.42 2.97 -9.28
CA SER A 4 -26.14 3.56 -8.89
C SER A 4 -26.26 4.43 -7.65
N ALA A 5 -27.36 5.15 -7.51
CA ALA A 5 -27.67 5.92 -6.29
C ALA A 5 -27.97 4.99 -5.10
N ALA A 6 -28.63 3.85 -5.34
CA ALA A 6 -28.90 2.85 -4.30
C ALA A 6 -27.65 2.08 -3.85
N SER A 7 -26.58 2.10 -4.62
CA SER A 7 -25.33 1.41 -4.30
C SER A 7 -24.27 2.33 -3.70
N ASP A 8 -24.66 3.16 -2.76
CA ASP A 8 -23.72 3.99 -2.02
C ASP A 8 -22.61 3.11 -1.41
N VAL A 9 -21.42 3.68 -1.31
CA VAL A 9 -20.20 2.96 -0.94
C VAL A 9 -20.36 2.21 0.38
N TYR A 10 -20.97 2.80 1.40
CA TYR A 10 -21.15 2.11 2.69
C TYR A 10 -22.13 0.93 2.60
N LYS A 11 -23.12 0.99 1.72
CA LYS A 11 -24.03 -0.15 1.47
C LYS A 11 -23.29 -1.32 0.84
N ARG A 12 -22.32 -1.05 -0.05
CA ARG A 12 -21.49 -2.10 -0.67
C ARG A 12 -20.68 -2.86 0.38
N GLN A 13 -20.11 -2.18 1.37
CA GLN A 13 -19.41 -2.84 2.46
C GLN A 13 -20.34 -3.74 3.28
N GLY A 14 -21.53 -3.27 3.62
CA GLY A 14 -22.53 -4.08 4.33
C GLY A 14 -22.97 -5.30 3.53
N ILE A 15 -23.22 -5.14 2.22
CA ILE A 15 -23.57 -6.25 1.31
C ILE A 15 -22.41 -7.25 1.24
N ALA A 16 -21.18 -6.77 1.08
CA ALA A 16 -20.00 -7.64 1.02
C ALA A 16 -19.80 -8.40 2.34
N ALA A 17 -19.97 -7.72 3.47
CA ALA A 17 -19.93 -8.38 4.77
C ALA A 17 -20.97 -9.52 4.86
N GLY A 18 -22.23 -9.25 4.46
CA GLY A 18 -23.28 -10.28 4.42
C GLY A 18 -22.96 -11.44 3.47
N LEU A 19 -22.39 -11.18 2.29
CA LEU A 19 -21.96 -12.23 1.37
C LEU A 19 -20.82 -13.08 1.95
N ALA A 20 -19.89 -12.45 2.66
CA ALA A 20 -18.79 -13.15 3.30
C ALA A 20 -19.26 -14.09 4.42
N THR A 21 -20.31 -13.73 5.18
CA THR A 21 -20.91 -14.63 6.18
C THR A 21 -21.58 -15.85 5.54
N CYS A 22 -21.92 -15.77 4.24
CA CYS A 22 -22.44 -16.90 3.46
C CYS A 22 -21.34 -17.72 2.76
N GLY A 23 -20.07 -17.55 3.17
CA GLY A 23 -18.94 -18.28 2.61
C GLY A 23 -18.48 -17.82 1.23
N LYS A 24 -18.87 -16.61 0.79
CA LYS A 24 -18.37 -15.99 -0.45
C LYS A 24 -17.11 -15.18 -0.18
N VAL A 25 -16.33 -14.94 -1.23
CA VAL A 25 -15.18 -14.04 -1.22
C VAL A 25 -15.52 -12.80 -2.06
N PRO A 26 -16.24 -11.82 -1.51
CA PRO A 26 -16.63 -10.64 -2.26
C PRO A 26 -15.46 -9.69 -2.46
N PHE A 27 -15.34 -9.18 -3.69
CA PHE A 27 -14.50 -8.04 -4.05
C PHE A 27 -15.39 -6.82 -4.23
N ILE A 28 -15.05 -5.73 -3.57
CA ILE A 28 -15.72 -4.44 -3.70
C ILE A 28 -14.71 -3.37 -4.12
N SER A 29 -15.14 -2.46 -4.98
CA SER A 29 -14.25 -1.39 -5.46
C SER A 29 -14.95 -0.05 -5.44
N SER A 30 -14.17 0.98 -5.09
CA SER A 30 -14.52 2.39 -5.14
C SER A 30 -13.24 3.21 -5.08
N PHE A 31 -13.33 4.55 -5.22
CA PHE A 31 -12.21 5.43 -4.94
C PHE A 31 -11.76 5.27 -3.48
N ALA A 32 -10.47 5.33 -3.26
CA ALA A 32 -9.86 5.13 -1.94
C ALA A 32 -10.43 6.06 -0.87
N MET A 33 -10.66 7.33 -1.22
CA MET A 33 -11.27 8.31 -0.31
C MET A 33 -12.64 7.85 0.21
N PHE A 34 -13.42 7.20 -0.64
CA PHE A 34 -14.74 6.69 -0.24
C PHE A 34 -14.67 5.30 0.38
N ALA A 35 -13.80 4.42 -0.13
CA ALA A 35 -13.65 3.07 0.39
C ALA A 35 -13.04 3.06 1.81
N ALA A 36 -12.05 3.90 2.06
CA ALA A 36 -11.35 3.99 3.33
C ALA A 36 -11.88 5.13 4.22
N GLY A 37 -11.99 6.36 3.69
CA GLY A 37 -12.35 7.52 4.49
C GLY A 37 -13.82 7.51 4.92
N ARG A 38 -14.74 7.67 3.96
CA ARG A 38 -16.20 7.70 4.26
C ARG A 38 -16.70 6.44 4.95
N ASN A 39 -16.15 5.29 4.62
CA ASN A 39 -16.63 4.00 5.08
C ASN A 39 -15.77 3.37 6.19
N PHE A 40 -14.86 4.12 6.79
CA PHE A 40 -13.94 3.57 7.78
C PHE A 40 -14.65 2.78 8.88
N GLU A 41 -15.73 3.32 9.43
CA GLU A 41 -16.51 2.66 10.47
C GLU A 41 -17.09 1.34 9.99
N GLN A 42 -17.68 1.30 8.79
CA GLN A 42 -18.25 0.07 8.22
C GLN A 42 -17.16 -0.97 7.94
N VAL A 43 -16.02 -0.55 7.41
CA VAL A 43 -14.88 -1.47 7.20
C VAL A 43 -14.40 -2.01 8.54
N ARG A 44 -14.23 -1.16 9.54
CA ARG A 44 -13.77 -1.54 10.86
C ARG A 44 -14.74 -2.51 11.55
N ASN A 45 -16.02 -2.17 11.62
CA ASN A 45 -16.99 -2.87 12.44
C ASN A 45 -17.68 -4.04 11.71
N SER A 46 -17.94 -3.89 10.41
CA SER A 46 -18.67 -4.91 9.65
C SER A 46 -17.76 -5.91 8.94
N ILE A 47 -16.47 -5.56 8.71
CA ILE A 47 -15.51 -6.41 8.00
C ILE A 47 -14.34 -6.80 8.90
N GLY A 48 -13.66 -5.81 9.48
CA GLY A 48 -12.44 -6.03 10.27
C GLY A 48 -12.72 -6.73 11.61
N TYR A 49 -13.66 -6.21 12.39
CA TYR A 49 -13.97 -6.75 13.71
C TYR A 49 -14.41 -8.24 13.69
N PRO A 50 -15.33 -8.64 12.80
CA PRO A 50 -15.67 -10.07 12.63
C PRO A 50 -14.68 -10.85 11.76
N HIS A 51 -13.59 -10.24 11.30
CA HIS A 51 -12.55 -10.84 10.46
C HIS A 51 -13.09 -11.50 9.19
N LEU A 52 -14.02 -10.84 8.50
CA LEU A 52 -14.67 -11.39 7.31
C LEU A 52 -13.75 -11.38 6.09
N ASN A 53 -13.94 -12.38 5.25
CA ASN A 53 -13.15 -12.59 4.03
C ASN A 53 -13.60 -11.67 2.89
N VAL A 54 -13.43 -10.34 3.06
CA VAL A 54 -13.79 -9.30 2.10
C VAL A 54 -12.54 -8.66 1.52
N LYS A 55 -12.52 -8.42 0.19
CA LYS A 55 -11.45 -7.77 -0.52
C LYS A 55 -11.90 -6.39 -0.98
N ILE A 56 -11.17 -5.35 -0.57
CA ILE A 56 -11.48 -3.96 -0.87
C ILE A 56 -10.46 -3.46 -1.89
N GLY A 57 -10.85 -3.36 -3.17
CA GLY A 57 -10.04 -2.77 -4.23
C GLY A 57 -10.27 -1.26 -4.31
N ALA A 58 -9.42 -0.50 -3.66
CA ALA A 58 -9.51 0.96 -3.57
C ALA A 58 -8.68 1.60 -4.68
N THR A 59 -9.34 2.31 -5.58
CA THR A 59 -8.70 2.99 -6.72
C THR A 59 -8.54 4.48 -6.46
N HIS A 60 -7.76 5.16 -7.30
CA HIS A 60 -7.57 6.62 -7.23
C HIS A 60 -6.99 7.07 -5.89
N ALA A 61 -6.15 6.25 -5.28
CA ALA A 61 -5.43 6.62 -4.06
C ALA A 61 -4.28 7.58 -4.36
N GLY A 62 -3.88 8.35 -3.36
CA GLY A 62 -2.77 9.27 -3.46
C GLY A 62 -3.16 10.68 -3.91
N ILE A 63 -2.15 11.47 -4.26
CA ILE A 63 -2.29 12.86 -4.70
C ILE A 63 -2.52 12.98 -6.21
N SER A 64 -2.14 11.97 -6.99
CA SER A 64 -2.14 11.98 -8.46
C SER A 64 -3.52 11.69 -9.09
N VAL A 65 -4.60 11.95 -8.37
CA VAL A 65 -5.98 11.76 -8.84
C VAL A 65 -6.34 12.65 -10.03
N GLY A 66 -5.66 13.79 -10.17
CA GLY A 66 -5.86 14.73 -11.28
C GLY A 66 -7.06 15.64 -11.10
N GLU A 67 -7.90 15.73 -12.13
CA GLU A 67 -8.99 16.70 -12.24
C GLU A 67 -10.13 16.55 -11.22
N ASP A 68 -10.24 15.38 -10.56
CA ASP A 68 -11.19 15.18 -9.47
C ASP A 68 -10.86 16.04 -8.24
N GLY A 69 -9.61 16.48 -8.11
CA GLY A 69 -9.14 17.45 -7.15
C GLY A 69 -9.06 16.96 -5.71
N ALA A 70 -8.78 17.89 -4.81
CA ALA A 70 -8.45 17.63 -3.40
C ALA A 70 -9.50 16.80 -2.63
N THR A 71 -10.78 16.94 -2.98
CA THR A 71 -11.86 16.20 -2.30
C THR A 71 -11.87 14.70 -2.60
N HIS A 72 -11.15 14.27 -3.64
CA HIS A 72 -11.04 12.87 -4.08
C HIS A 72 -9.66 12.29 -3.87
N GLN A 73 -8.65 13.11 -3.63
CA GLN A 73 -7.34 12.66 -3.19
C GLN A 73 -7.45 11.92 -1.88
N CYS A 74 -6.73 10.81 -1.74
CA CYS A 74 -6.73 10.01 -0.53
C CYS A 74 -5.29 9.77 -0.07
N LEU A 75 -4.92 10.49 0.97
CA LEU A 75 -3.57 10.50 1.53
C LEU A 75 -3.50 9.82 2.91
N GLU A 76 -4.62 9.27 3.39
CA GLU A 76 -4.81 8.74 4.74
C GLU A 76 -5.21 7.26 4.74
N ASP A 77 -5.50 6.68 3.59
CA ASP A 77 -6.09 5.35 3.47
C ASP A 77 -5.20 4.23 4.03
N ILE A 78 -3.90 4.28 3.77
CA ILE A 78 -2.95 3.31 4.34
C ILE A 78 -2.96 3.42 5.87
N ALA A 79 -2.90 4.65 6.41
CA ALA A 79 -2.93 4.89 7.86
C ALA A 79 -4.20 4.31 8.49
N LEU A 80 -5.37 4.61 7.91
CA LEU A 80 -6.67 4.12 8.40
C LEU A 80 -6.73 2.59 8.38
N MET A 81 -6.38 1.97 7.26
CA MET A 81 -6.48 0.52 7.10
C MET A 81 -5.44 -0.23 7.95
N ARG A 82 -4.25 0.34 8.18
CA ARG A 82 -3.26 -0.24 9.06
C ARG A 82 -3.74 -0.36 10.51
N THR A 83 -4.60 0.53 10.97
CA THR A 83 -5.13 0.50 12.36
C THR A 83 -6.12 -0.63 12.61
N ILE A 84 -6.72 -1.21 11.57
CA ILE A 84 -7.73 -2.27 11.72
C ILE A 84 -7.03 -3.61 12.00
N PRO A 85 -7.29 -4.28 13.14
CA PRO A 85 -6.70 -5.59 13.43
C PRO A 85 -7.02 -6.61 12.33
N GLY A 86 -6.01 -7.41 11.94
CA GLY A 86 -6.17 -8.47 10.93
C GLY A 86 -6.33 -7.98 9.48
N MET A 87 -6.45 -6.67 9.23
CA MET A 87 -6.48 -6.13 7.87
C MET A 87 -5.11 -6.27 7.23
N VAL A 88 -5.05 -6.89 6.05
CA VAL A 88 -3.87 -6.89 5.17
C VAL A 88 -3.94 -5.65 4.27
N VAL A 89 -2.81 -4.94 4.11
CA VAL A 89 -2.73 -3.71 3.29
C VAL A 89 -1.67 -3.90 2.23
N ILE A 90 -2.09 -3.88 0.96
CA ILE A 90 -1.25 -4.11 -0.22
C ILE A 90 -1.32 -2.90 -1.15
N ASN A 91 -0.18 -2.43 -1.64
CA ASN A 91 -0.05 -1.34 -2.59
C ASN A 91 0.92 -1.75 -3.70
N PRO A 92 0.44 -2.43 -4.77
CA PRO A 92 1.28 -2.95 -5.84
C PRO A 92 1.89 -1.82 -6.68
N ALA A 93 3.07 -2.10 -7.25
CA ALA A 93 3.87 -1.13 -7.98
C ALA A 93 3.59 -1.11 -9.50
N ASP A 94 3.17 -2.23 -10.08
CA ASP A 94 2.84 -2.33 -11.51
C ASP A 94 1.69 -3.32 -11.78
N ASP A 95 1.33 -3.53 -13.05
CA ASP A 95 0.22 -4.40 -13.47
C ASP A 95 0.48 -5.87 -13.13
N VAL A 96 1.70 -6.36 -13.30
CA VAL A 96 2.07 -7.75 -12.99
C VAL A 96 1.90 -8.02 -11.49
N GLU A 97 2.42 -7.13 -10.67
CA GLU A 97 2.29 -7.21 -9.22
C GLU A 97 0.82 -7.04 -8.77
N ALA A 98 0.07 -6.14 -9.43
CA ALA A 98 -1.35 -5.93 -9.12
C ALA A 98 -2.18 -7.20 -9.37
N ARG A 99 -1.96 -7.89 -10.49
CA ARG A 99 -2.63 -9.17 -10.80
C ARG A 99 -2.29 -10.24 -9.77
N ALA A 100 -1.00 -10.39 -9.48
CA ALA A 100 -0.53 -11.35 -8.47
C ALA A 100 -1.10 -11.04 -7.07
N ALA A 101 -1.16 -9.76 -6.69
CA ALA A 101 -1.75 -9.31 -5.44
C ALA A 101 -3.25 -9.64 -5.34
N VAL A 102 -4.01 -9.51 -6.44
CA VAL A 102 -5.45 -9.88 -6.48
C VAL A 102 -5.62 -11.38 -6.26
N HIS A 103 -4.81 -12.23 -6.89
CA HIS A 103 -4.84 -13.67 -6.68
C HIS A 103 -4.46 -14.04 -5.24
N ALA A 104 -3.37 -13.48 -4.72
CA ALA A 104 -2.95 -13.71 -3.34
C ALA A 104 -4.00 -13.22 -2.33
N ALA A 105 -4.66 -12.09 -2.61
CA ALA A 105 -5.77 -11.61 -1.80
C ALA A 105 -6.97 -12.57 -1.81
N TYR A 106 -7.29 -13.19 -2.96
CA TYR A 106 -8.37 -14.18 -3.05
C TYR A 106 -8.07 -15.41 -2.18
N ASP A 107 -6.85 -15.90 -2.21
CA ASP A 107 -6.42 -17.09 -1.47
C ASP A 107 -6.26 -16.84 0.04
N HIS A 108 -6.01 -15.59 0.42
CA HIS A 108 -5.91 -15.19 1.84
C HIS A 108 -7.27 -15.20 2.52
N VAL A 109 -7.40 -15.87 3.65
CA VAL A 109 -8.63 -15.85 4.45
C VAL A 109 -8.57 -14.69 5.44
N GLY A 110 -9.43 -13.69 5.23
CA GLY A 110 -9.50 -12.48 6.03
C GLY A 110 -9.65 -11.21 5.19
N PRO A 111 -9.74 -10.04 5.83
CA PRO A 111 -9.93 -8.79 5.12
C PRO A 111 -8.63 -8.31 4.47
N VAL A 112 -8.73 -7.87 3.21
CA VAL A 112 -7.60 -7.32 2.45
C VAL A 112 -7.99 -5.99 1.83
N TYR A 113 -7.16 -5.00 1.99
CA TYR A 113 -7.21 -3.71 1.32
C TYR A 113 -6.14 -3.66 0.22
N LEU A 114 -6.59 -3.63 -1.02
CA LEU A 114 -5.77 -3.49 -2.22
C LEU A 114 -5.84 -2.02 -2.67
N ARG A 115 -4.72 -1.34 -2.67
CA ARG A 115 -4.60 0.07 -3.00
C ARG A 115 -4.09 0.26 -4.42
N PHE A 116 -4.79 1.01 -5.23
CA PHE A 116 -4.41 1.30 -6.60
C PHE A 116 -4.41 2.81 -6.85
N GLY A 117 -3.37 3.30 -7.53
CA GLY A 117 -3.33 4.67 -8.05
C GLY A 117 -4.26 4.87 -9.25
N ARG A 118 -4.32 6.10 -9.77
CA ARG A 118 -5.03 6.45 -11.01
C ARG A 118 -4.12 6.41 -12.24
N LEU A 119 -2.89 6.84 -12.07
CA LEU A 119 -1.96 6.98 -13.19
C LEU A 119 -1.49 5.61 -13.72
N PRO A 120 -1.32 5.47 -15.04
CA PRO A 120 -0.60 4.34 -15.59
C PRO A 120 0.86 4.38 -15.12
N VAL A 121 1.40 3.22 -14.80
CA VAL A 121 2.80 3.05 -14.39
C VAL A 121 3.50 2.12 -15.38
N PRO A 122 4.81 2.28 -15.60
CA PRO A 122 5.57 1.32 -16.37
C PRO A 122 5.53 -0.07 -15.74
N VAL A 123 5.42 -1.10 -16.57
CA VAL A 123 5.55 -2.50 -16.14
C VAL A 123 7.03 -2.85 -16.15
N PHE A 124 7.58 -3.20 -15.01
CA PHE A 124 8.99 -3.57 -14.87
C PHE A 124 9.19 -4.99 -14.30
N ASN A 125 8.14 -5.58 -13.72
CA ASN A 125 8.17 -6.98 -13.32
C ASN A 125 7.91 -7.90 -14.52
N ASP A 126 8.61 -9.03 -14.58
CA ASP A 126 8.41 -10.06 -15.58
C ASP A 126 7.36 -11.07 -15.11
N GLU A 127 6.22 -11.13 -15.80
CA GLU A 127 5.10 -12.02 -15.44
C GLU A 127 5.49 -13.50 -15.33
N ALA A 128 6.48 -13.93 -16.12
CA ALA A 128 6.92 -15.33 -16.15
C ALA A 128 7.71 -15.73 -14.89
N THR A 129 8.36 -14.77 -14.24
CA THR A 129 9.26 -15.03 -13.11
C THR A 129 8.80 -14.40 -11.80
N TYR A 130 7.85 -13.46 -11.86
CA TYR A 130 7.39 -12.73 -10.69
C TYR A 130 6.67 -13.64 -9.69
N LYS A 131 7.03 -13.51 -8.41
CA LYS A 131 6.40 -14.23 -7.30
C LYS A 131 5.93 -13.24 -6.25
N PHE A 132 4.67 -13.30 -5.96
CA PHE A 132 4.03 -12.48 -4.92
C PHE A 132 3.82 -13.29 -3.64
N GLU A 133 4.24 -12.73 -2.52
CA GLU A 133 3.99 -13.31 -1.20
C GLU A 133 3.57 -12.20 -0.23
N ILE A 134 2.37 -12.32 0.35
CA ILE A 134 1.88 -11.36 1.33
C ILE A 134 2.86 -11.25 2.50
N GLY A 135 3.26 -10.04 2.85
CA GLY A 135 4.17 -9.79 3.96
C GLY A 135 5.66 -9.86 3.62
N LYS A 136 6.01 -10.06 2.34
CA LYS A 136 7.39 -10.01 1.87
C LYS A 136 7.65 -8.76 1.04
N GLY A 137 8.86 -8.20 1.19
CA GLY A 137 9.35 -7.14 0.32
C GLY A 137 10.25 -7.71 -0.77
N ILE A 138 10.52 -6.94 -1.82
CA ILE A 138 11.35 -7.35 -2.96
C ILE A 138 12.53 -6.40 -3.09
N VAL A 139 13.75 -6.94 -3.02
CA VAL A 139 14.96 -6.19 -3.33
C VAL A 139 15.08 -6.09 -4.85
N LEU A 140 14.85 -4.88 -5.38
CA LEU A 140 14.96 -4.60 -6.81
C LEU A 140 16.39 -4.34 -7.22
N LYS A 141 17.17 -3.73 -6.33
CA LYS A 141 18.59 -3.46 -6.52
C LYS A 141 19.31 -3.52 -5.18
N GLU A 142 20.40 -4.23 -5.13
CA GLU A 142 21.34 -4.20 -3.98
C GLU A 142 22.14 -2.90 -3.97
N GLY A 143 22.51 -2.42 -2.80
CA GLY A 143 23.33 -1.25 -2.58
C GLY A 143 23.92 -1.22 -1.17
N LYS A 144 24.79 -0.26 -0.87
CA LYS A 144 25.54 -0.21 0.40
C LYS A 144 25.51 1.15 1.11
N ASP A 145 25.14 2.24 0.41
CA ASP A 145 25.27 3.59 0.95
C ASP A 145 24.00 4.10 1.62
N VAL A 146 22.83 3.67 1.13
CA VAL A 146 21.50 4.04 1.62
C VAL A 146 20.48 2.98 1.19
N THR A 147 19.51 2.66 2.04
CA THR A 147 18.35 1.84 1.67
C THR A 147 17.15 2.73 1.42
N ILE A 148 16.48 2.53 0.29
CA ILE A 148 15.25 3.24 -0.08
C ILE A 148 14.11 2.23 -0.18
N PHE A 149 13.16 2.33 0.74
CA PHE A 149 11.91 1.56 0.71
C PHE A 149 10.84 2.37 -0.02
N ALA A 150 10.25 1.80 -1.04
CA ALA A 150 9.18 2.44 -1.80
C ALA A 150 7.94 1.53 -1.91
N THR A 151 6.79 2.10 -2.24
CA THR A 151 5.54 1.37 -2.42
C THR A 151 4.69 1.98 -3.52
N GLY A 152 3.92 1.13 -4.20
CA GLY A 152 3.01 1.57 -5.27
C GLY A 152 3.74 2.26 -6.41
N LEU A 153 3.12 3.29 -6.98
CA LEU A 153 3.70 4.03 -8.12
C LEU A 153 5.08 4.65 -7.80
N CYS A 154 5.36 4.95 -6.53
CA CYS A 154 6.65 5.52 -6.12
C CYS A 154 7.83 4.55 -6.28
N VAL A 155 7.59 3.27 -6.51
CA VAL A 155 8.66 2.29 -6.77
C VAL A 155 9.37 2.62 -8.09
N ASN A 156 8.61 2.88 -9.16
CA ASN A 156 9.19 3.27 -10.45
C ASN A 156 10.00 4.58 -10.33
N GLU A 157 9.44 5.58 -9.66
CA GLU A 157 10.11 6.87 -9.43
C GLU A 157 11.41 6.68 -8.64
N THR A 158 11.41 5.75 -7.70
CA THR A 158 12.60 5.42 -6.91
C THR A 158 13.67 4.72 -7.75
N VAL A 159 13.28 3.84 -8.66
CA VAL A 159 14.21 3.19 -9.62
C VAL A 159 14.85 4.22 -10.56
N GLU A 160 14.07 5.21 -11.02
CA GLU A 160 14.64 6.30 -11.84
C GLU A 160 15.56 7.22 -11.02
N ALA A 161 15.20 7.55 -9.78
CA ALA A 161 16.04 8.34 -8.88
C ALA A 161 17.36 7.63 -8.56
N GLU A 162 17.36 6.30 -8.43
CA GLU A 162 18.58 5.51 -8.23
C GLU A 162 19.60 5.74 -9.35
N LYS A 163 19.18 5.79 -10.61
CA LYS A 163 20.06 6.06 -11.76
C LYS A 163 20.73 7.43 -11.67
N MET A 164 20.07 8.39 -11.03
CA MET A 164 20.65 9.73 -10.77
C MET A 164 21.65 9.67 -9.62
N LEU A 165 21.28 9.00 -8.51
CA LEU A 165 22.17 8.81 -7.35
C LEU A 165 23.45 8.08 -7.75
N ALA A 166 23.38 7.08 -8.62
CA ALA A 166 24.53 6.35 -9.10
C ALA A 166 25.53 7.25 -9.88
N LYS A 167 25.05 8.27 -10.62
CA LYS A 167 25.91 9.26 -11.27
C LYS A 167 26.67 10.13 -10.27
N ASP A 168 26.09 10.35 -9.09
CA ASP A 168 26.71 11.07 -7.99
C ASP A 168 27.56 10.16 -7.10
N GLY A 169 27.76 8.91 -7.49
CA GLY A 169 28.58 7.92 -6.79
C GLY A 169 27.90 7.30 -5.56
N ILE A 170 26.59 7.42 -5.43
CA ILE A 170 25.81 6.85 -4.32
C ILE A 170 25.24 5.51 -4.77
N ASP A 171 25.60 4.43 -4.07
CA ASP A 171 25.13 3.07 -4.32
C ASP A 171 23.91 2.76 -3.43
N ALA A 172 22.72 3.06 -3.97
CA ALA A 172 21.46 2.89 -3.23
C ALA A 172 20.89 1.47 -3.40
N GLU A 173 20.43 0.90 -2.28
CA GLU A 173 19.60 -0.30 -2.25
C GLU A 173 18.14 0.12 -2.46
N ILE A 174 17.45 -0.51 -3.40
CA ILE A 174 16.05 -0.22 -3.71
C ILE A 174 15.18 -1.42 -3.36
N ILE A 175 14.19 -1.18 -2.51
CA ILE A 175 13.28 -2.21 -2.03
C ILE A 175 11.83 -1.80 -2.26
N ASN A 176 11.09 -2.66 -2.95
CA ASN A 176 9.65 -2.54 -3.08
C ASN A 176 8.96 -3.20 -1.87
N ILE A 177 8.20 -2.44 -1.11
CA ILE A 177 7.32 -2.90 -0.02
C ILE A 177 5.89 -2.86 -0.53
N HIS A 178 5.50 -3.88 -1.29
CA HIS A 178 4.13 -4.01 -1.80
C HIS A 178 3.12 -4.37 -0.71
N THR A 179 3.53 -5.04 0.36
CA THR A 179 2.69 -5.32 1.52
C THR A 179 3.11 -4.46 2.71
N ILE A 180 2.29 -3.48 3.05
CA ILE A 180 2.59 -2.54 4.14
C ILE A 180 2.16 -3.12 5.50
N LYS A 181 1.15 -3.99 5.50
CA LYS A 181 0.71 -4.75 6.67
C LYS A 181 0.23 -6.14 6.26
N PRO A 182 0.83 -7.21 6.82
CA PRO A 182 2.04 -7.17 7.65
C PRO A 182 3.25 -6.71 6.84
N ILE A 183 4.15 -5.94 7.43
CA ILE A 183 5.40 -5.52 6.78
C ILE A 183 6.47 -6.60 6.95
N ASP A 184 7.38 -6.73 5.99
CA ASP A 184 8.55 -7.61 6.07
C ASP A 184 9.58 -7.05 7.06
N ARG A 185 9.39 -7.36 8.34
CA ARG A 185 10.23 -6.87 9.44
C ARG A 185 11.69 -7.30 9.27
N GLU A 186 11.91 -8.55 8.87
CA GLU A 186 13.24 -9.12 8.69
C GLU A 186 14.03 -8.36 7.61
N LEU A 187 13.40 -8.12 6.45
CA LEU A 187 14.02 -7.38 5.36
C LEU A 187 14.29 -5.93 5.76
N VAL A 188 13.34 -5.27 6.44
CA VAL A 188 13.50 -3.88 6.90
C VAL A 188 14.70 -3.76 7.84
N VAL A 189 14.81 -4.62 8.83
CA VAL A 189 15.93 -4.64 9.80
C VAL A 189 17.26 -4.92 9.11
N LYS A 190 17.30 -5.99 8.29
CA LYS A 190 18.52 -6.41 7.57
C LYS A 190 19.09 -5.28 6.71
N SER A 191 18.24 -4.63 5.94
CA SER A 191 18.65 -3.57 5.01
C SER A 191 19.05 -2.29 5.75
N ALA A 192 18.34 -1.93 6.82
CA ALA A 192 18.69 -0.79 7.64
C ALA A 192 20.06 -0.97 8.33
N LEU A 193 20.34 -2.16 8.85
CA LEU A 193 21.64 -2.48 9.45
C LEU A 193 22.78 -2.50 8.42
N LYS A 194 22.48 -2.92 7.18
CA LYS A 194 23.46 -2.95 6.08
C LYS A 194 23.96 -1.56 5.71
N THR A 195 23.06 -0.59 5.55
CA THR A 195 23.38 0.73 5.03
C THR A 195 23.49 1.82 6.09
N GLY A 196 22.86 1.64 7.25
CA GLY A 196 22.81 2.62 8.34
C GLY A 196 22.02 3.90 7.99
N LYS A 197 21.43 3.99 6.82
CA LYS A 197 20.68 5.15 6.32
C LYS A 197 19.43 4.66 5.59
N VAL A 198 18.28 5.17 5.98
CA VAL A 198 17.00 4.73 5.45
C VAL A 198 16.20 5.91 4.91
N VAL A 199 15.65 5.72 3.72
CA VAL A 199 14.67 6.62 3.09
C VAL A 199 13.41 5.82 2.82
N THR A 200 12.23 6.42 3.00
CA THR A 200 10.96 5.85 2.57
C THR A 200 10.28 6.76 1.56
N VAL A 201 9.67 6.18 0.52
CA VAL A 201 9.03 6.94 -0.57
C VAL A 201 7.62 6.41 -0.79
N GLU A 202 6.64 7.28 -0.65
CA GLU A 202 5.23 6.92 -0.74
C GLU A 202 4.35 8.06 -1.27
N GLU A 203 3.34 7.74 -2.05
CA GLU A 203 2.29 8.68 -2.45
C GLU A 203 1.15 8.67 -1.41
N HIS A 204 1.47 9.10 -0.21
CA HIS A 204 0.60 9.11 0.96
C HIS A 204 1.12 10.16 1.95
N SER A 205 0.33 10.53 2.94
CA SER A 205 0.84 11.33 4.06
C SER A 205 2.02 10.62 4.71
N VAL A 206 3.06 11.37 5.08
CA VAL A 206 4.19 10.84 5.86
C VAL A 206 3.80 10.37 7.27
N ILE A 207 2.53 10.59 7.64
CA ILE A 207 1.94 10.16 8.92
C ILE A 207 1.10 8.90 8.69
N GLY A 208 1.48 7.81 9.33
CA GLY A 208 0.72 6.57 9.34
C GLY A 208 0.90 5.64 8.12
N GLY A 209 1.58 6.09 7.03
CA GLY A 209 1.85 5.29 5.84
C GLY A 209 3.04 4.34 5.96
N LEU A 210 3.70 4.09 4.82
CA LEU A 210 4.90 3.23 4.72
C LEU A 210 6.01 3.71 5.65
N GLY A 211 6.33 5.01 5.61
CA GLY A 211 7.39 5.57 6.44
C GLY A 211 7.16 5.35 7.94
N SER A 212 5.90 5.42 8.39
CA SER A 212 5.56 5.10 9.77
C SER A 212 5.69 3.60 10.05
N ALA A 213 5.27 2.72 9.13
CA ALA A 213 5.43 1.28 9.29
C ALA A 213 6.89 0.84 9.40
N VAL A 214 7.77 1.43 8.58
CA VAL A 214 9.22 1.20 8.66
C VAL A 214 9.78 1.72 9.98
N CYS A 215 9.39 2.94 10.40
CA CYS A 215 9.82 3.49 11.68
C CYS A 215 9.39 2.64 12.88
N ASP A 216 8.16 2.11 12.88
CA ASP A 216 7.68 1.24 13.95
C ASP A 216 8.61 0.02 14.13
N VAL A 217 9.01 -0.63 13.01
CA VAL A 217 9.96 -1.75 13.04
C VAL A 217 11.34 -1.31 13.53
N LEU A 218 11.87 -0.23 12.96
CA LEU A 218 13.23 0.20 13.25
C LEU A 218 13.40 0.73 14.67
N CYS A 219 12.39 1.40 15.23
CA CYS A 219 12.42 1.84 16.63
C CYS A 219 12.53 0.67 17.61
N GLU A 220 11.92 -0.48 17.26
CA GLU A 220 11.93 -1.66 18.13
C GLU A 220 13.19 -2.52 17.97
N GLU A 221 13.67 -2.72 16.72
CA GLU A 221 14.64 -3.77 16.43
C GLU A 221 16.01 -3.25 15.95
N ALA A 222 16.06 -2.09 15.28
CA ALA A 222 17.28 -1.53 14.70
C ALA A 222 17.21 0.00 14.61
N PRO A 223 17.33 0.75 15.72
CA PRO A 223 17.15 2.20 15.74
C PRO A 223 18.03 2.89 14.69
N THR A 224 17.39 3.41 13.65
CA THR A 224 18.03 4.03 12.48
C THR A 224 17.29 5.30 12.11
N LYS A 225 18.05 6.34 11.67
CA LYS A 225 17.45 7.58 11.19
C LYS A 225 16.74 7.32 9.86
N VAL A 226 15.46 7.67 9.78
CA VAL A 226 14.62 7.53 8.57
C VAL A 226 14.28 8.91 8.03
N LEU A 227 14.54 9.13 6.73
CA LEU A 227 13.99 10.24 5.97
C LEU A 227 12.73 9.78 5.26
N LYS A 228 11.59 10.42 5.55
CA LYS A 228 10.34 10.12 4.88
C LYS A 228 10.10 11.08 3.73
N ILE A 229 9.91 10.54 2.53
CA ILE A 229 9.47 11.26 1.33
C ILE A 229 8.03 10.87 1.05
N GLY A 230 7.14 11.84 1.08
CA GLY A 230 5.70 11.67 0.87
C GLY A 230 5.02 13.02 0.99
N VAL A 231 3.70 13.01 1.12
CA VAL A 231 2.93 14.25 1.28
C VAL A 231 3.06 14.72 2.73
N ASN A 232 3.72 15.86 2.92
CA ASN A 232 3.77 16.54 4.21
C ASN A 232 2.41 17.20 4.51
N ALA A 233 2.25 17.70 5.74
CA ALA A 233 1.04 18.41 6.11
C ALA A 233 0.78 19.56 5.11
N VAL A 234 -0.30 19.44 4.36
CA VAL A 234 -0.78 20.44 3.41
C VAL A 234 -2.12 20.98 3.92
N SER A 235 -2.34 22.27 3.77
CA SER A 235 -3.69 22.83 3.88
C SER A 235 -4.42 22.51 2.57
N TYR A 236 -5.58 21.92 2.67
CA TYR A 236 -6.48 21.71 1.54
C TYR A 236 -7.08 23.04 1.07
#